data_71bacf215aafd37c9d922194b99525f5
#
_entry.id   71bacf215aafd37c9d922194b99525f5
#
_cell.length_a   1.000
_cell.length_b   1.000
_cell.length_c   1.000
_cell.angle_alpha   90.00
_cell.angle_beta   90.00
_cell.angle_gamma   90.00
#
_symmetry.space_group_name_H-M   'P 1'
#
loop_
_entity.id
_entity.type
_entity.pdbx_description
1 polymer ?
#
loop_
_entity_poly.entity_id
_entity_poly.type
_entity_poly.pdbx_seq_one_letter_code
_entity_poly.pdbx_strand_id
1 'polypeptide(L)'
;AAAALARSVDVPPEAIAAALAAFQVGRHRAELVVVDGGISYVDDSKATNPHAAEASVLAHPRVIWVAGGLLKGAAIEPTVARIAAHLAGAVLIGRDRGEVAKALSRHAPDVPVVHVVTGEDSDMGDTAVSPVTHVKRVADGADETLGSRVMTAVVAAARGLARPGDTVLLAPAGASFDQFSGYGARGDAFAAAARSAAGSV
;
A
#
# COMPACT_ATOMS: atom_id res chain seq x y z
N ALA A 1 18.76 -18.83 -1.76
CA ALA A 1 19.64 -18.24 -2.78
C ALA A 1 20.91 -17.65 -2.16
N ALA A 2 20.85 -16.65 -1.25
CA ALA A 2 22.03 -15.97 -0.68
C ALA A 2 23.03 -16.95 -0.04
N ALA A 3 22.56 -17.88 0.81
CA ALA A 3 23.40 -18.88 1.43
C ALA A 3 24.11 -19.80 0.39
N ALA A 4 23.42 -20.19 -0.69
CA ALA A 4 24.00 -21.00 -1.76
C ALA A 4 25.10 -20.23 -2.51
N LEU A 5 24.87 -18.94 -2.82
CA LEU A 5 25.87 -18.07 -3.44
C LEU A 5 27.09 -17.88 -2.51
N ALA A 6 26.89 -17.66 -1.22
CA ALA A 6 28.00 -17.54 -0.26
C ALA A 6 28.81 -18.83 -0.19
N ARG A 7 28.16 -20.02 -0.22
CA ARG A 7 28.83 -21.31 -0.26
C ARG A 7 29.63 -21.53 -1.55
N SER A 8 29.19 -20.99 -2.68
CA SER A 8 29.90 -21.12 -3.95
C SER A 8 31.25 -20.38 -4.01
N VAL A 9 31.50 -19.49 -3.05
CA VAL A 9 32.76 -18.77 -2.86
C VAL A 9 33.40 -19.09 -1.51
N ASP A 10 33.17 -20.30 -1.00
CA ASP A 10 33.78 -20.91 0.17
C ASP A 10 33.55 -20.17 1.50
N VAL A 11 32.47 -19.35 1.63
CA VAL A 11 32.12 -18.77 2.92
C VAL A 11 31.74 -19.90 3.91
N PRO A 12 32.31 -19.93 5.14
CA PRO A 12 32.02 -20.95 6.13
C PRO A 12 30.54 -20.99 6.52
N PRO A 13 29.94 -22.20 6.74
CA PRO A 13 28.53 -22.34 7.13
C PRO A 13 28.16 -21.57 8.38
N GLU A 14 29.04 -21.53 9.38
CA GLU A 14 28.85 -20.81 10.64
C GLU A 14 28.76 -19.28 10.43
N ALA A 15 29.57 -18.72 9.51
CA ALA A 15 29.50 -17.31 9.15
C ALA A 15 28.17 -16.98 8.44
N ILE A 16 27.69 -17.89 7.56
CA ILE A 16 26.39 -17.75 6.91
C ILE A 16 25.26 -17.81 7.94
N ALA A 17 25.31 -18.77 8.86
CA ALA A 17 24.30 -18.91 9.92
C ALA A 17 24.26 -17.65 10.81
N ALA A 18 25.42 -17.15 11.24
CA ALA A 18 25.52 -15.93 12.03
C ALA A 18 24.94 -14.71 11.28
N ALA A 19 25.29 -14.55 9.99
CA ALA A 19 24.79 -13.46 9.18
C ALA A 19 23.28 -13.54 8.97
N LEU A 20 22.70 -14.72 8.77
CA LEU A 20 21.27 -14.91 8.65
C LEU A 20 20.53 -14.65 9.96
N ALA A 21 21.10 -15.05 11.10
CA ALA A 21 20.51 -14.80 12.42
C ALA A 21 20.53 -13.30 12.79
N ALA A 22 21.56 -12.57 12.36
CA ALA A 22 21.69 -11.12 12.57
C ALA A 22 20.96 -10.28 11.53
N PHE A 23 20.45 -10.89 10.45
CA PHE A 23 19.82 -10.15 9.35
C PHE A 23 18.51 -9.51 9.79
N GLN A 24 18.42 -8.20 9.61
CA GLN A 24 17.21 -7.43 9.83
C GLN A 24 16.58 -7.06 8.49
N VAL A 25 15.30 -7.32 8.34
CA VAL A 25 14.55 -6.82 7.18
C VAL A 25 14.52 -5.30 7.25
N GLY A 26 14.92 -4.64 6.16
CA GLY A 26 14.90 -3.18 6.11
C GLY A 26 13.47 -2.63 6.25
N ARG A 27 13.35 -1.40 6.73
CA ARG A 27 12.07 -0.69 6.88
C ARG A 27 11.25 -0.68 5.58
N HIS A 28 9.95 -0.55 5.72
CA HIS A 28 8.98 -0.51 4.61
C HIS A 28 8.94 -1.79 3.76
N ARG A 29 9.29 -2.92 4.34
CA ARG A 29 9.16 -4.27 3.75
C ARG A 29 8.29 -5.14 4.64
N ALA A 30 7.00 -5.22 4.37
CA ALA A 30 6.01 -5.94 5.17
C ALA A 30 6.15 -5.62 6.68
N GLU A 31 6.47 -4.37 7.03
CA GLU A 31 6.68 -3.91 8.40
C GLU A 31 5.33 -3.77 9.10
N LEU A 32 5.10 -4.53 10.18
CA LEU A 32 3.94 -4.34 11.03
C LEU A 32 4.11 -3.03 11.81
N VAL A 33 3.28 -2.04 11.52
CA VAL A 33 3.33 -0.69 12.10
C VAL A 33 2.63 -0.65 13.46
N VAL A 34 1.39 -1.14 13.50
CA VAL A 34 0.51 -1.14 14.69
C VAL A 34 -0.64 -2.12 14.45
N VAL A 35 -1.20 -2.63 15.55
CA VAL A 35 -2.49 -3.33 15.56
C VAL A 35 -3.47 -2.49 16.39
N ASP A 36 -4.61 -2.13 15.82
CA ASP A 36 -5.65 -1.35 16.48
C ASP A 36 -7.02 -1.95 16.23
N GLY A 37 -7.80 -2.18 17.28
CA GLY A 37 -9.13 -2.78 17.18
C GLY A 37 -9.16 -4.15 16.46
N GLY A 38 -8.07 -4.91 16.50
CA GLY A 38 -7.93 -6.19 15.78
C GLY A 38 -7.59 -6.03 14.29
N ILE A 39 -7.32 -4.81 13.80
CA ILE A 39 -6.89 -4.51 12.44
C ILE A 39 -5.36 -4.32 12.45
N SER A 40 -4.67 -5.04 11.57
CA SER A 40 -3.22 -4.90 11.40
C SER A 40 -2.90 -3.85 10.34
N TYR A 41 -2.00 -2.91 10.63
CA TYR A 41 -1.49 -1.93 9.67
C TYR A 41 -0.08 -2.34 9.25
N VAL A 42 0.10 -2.63 7.96
CA VAL A 42 1.36 -3.15 7.42
C VAL A 42 1.91 -2.22 6.34
N ASP A 43 3.16 -1.82 6.51
CA ASP A 43 3.90 -0.98 5.57
C ASP A 43 4.82 -1.82 4.70
N ASP A 44 4.43 -1.98 3.43
CA ASP A 44 5.27 -2.49 2.36
C ASP A 44 5.40 -1.45 1.22
N SER A 45 5.66 -0.20 1.62
CA SER A 45 5.83 0.92 0.67
C SER A 45 6.90 0.64 -0.38
N LYS A 46 7.81 -0.30 -0.12
CA LYS A 46 8.84 -0.76 -1.06
C LYS A 46 8.29 -1.64 -2.19
N ALA A 47 7.07 -2.13 -2.12
CA ALA A 47 6.38 -2.83 -3.21
C ALA A 47 5.97 -1.85 -4.31
N THR A 48 6.96 -1.32 -5.05
CA THR A 48 6.80 -0.23 -6.04
C THR A 48 6.53 -0.73 -7.45
N ASN A 49 6.15 -1.99 -7.61
CA ASN A 49 5.74 -2.59 -8.88
C ASN A 49 4.63 -3.63 -8.65
N PRO A 50 3.86 -3.98 -9.70
CA PRO A 50 2.72 -4.90 -9.58
C PRO A 50 3.07 -6.26 -8.99
N HIS A 51 4.20 -6.86 -9.39
CA HIS A 51 4.62 -8.18 -8.92
C HIS A 51 4.95 -8.19 -7.41
N ALA A 52 5.63 -7.16 -6.92
CA ALA A 52 5.92 -7.04 -5.49
C ALA A 52 4.64 -6.82 -4.68
N ALA A 53 3.72 -5.98 -5.17
CA ALA A 53 2.43 -5.76 -4.53
C ALA A 53 1.57 -7.04 -4.48
N GLU A 54 1.59 -7.83 -5.56
CA GLU A 54 0.92 -9.14 -5.60
C GLU A 54 1.43 -10.06 -4.49
N ALA A 55 2.74 -10.24 -4.39
CA ALA A 55 3.34 -11.07 -3.36
C ALA A 55 2.98 -10.58 -1.94
N SER A 56 2.94 -9.26 -1.74
CA SER A 56 2.58 -8.64 -0.48
C SER A 56 1.11 -8.90 -0.12
N VAL A 57 0.18 -8.71 -1.06
CA VAL A 57 -1.26 -8.94 -0.81
C VAL A 57 -1.55 -10.42 -0.53
N LEU A 58 -0.95 -11.33 -1.31
CA LEU A 58 -1.15 -12.78 -1.16
C LEU A 58 -0.61 -13.35 0.16
N ALA A 59 0.24 -12.60 0.87
CA ALA A 59 0.72 -12.98 2.21
C ALA A 59 -0.35 -12.82 3.31
N HIS A 60 -1.48 -12.16 3.02
CA HIS A 60 -2.54 -11.90 3.98
C HIS A 60 -3.88 -12.46 3.49
N PRO A 61 -4.70 -13.03 4.39
CA PRO A 61 -5.95 -13.67 4.00
C PRO A 61 -7.01 -12.65 3.53
N ARG A 62 -6.99 -11.41 4.11
CA ARG A 62 -8.00 -10.39 3.85
C ARG A 62 -7.40 -9.00 4.01
N VAL A 63 -7.49 -8.18 2.95
CA VAL A 63 -6.71 -6.95 2.80
C VAL A 63 -7.59 -5.76 2.42
N ILE A 64 -7.39 -4.62 3.10
CA ILE A 64 -7.70 -3.31 2.58
C ILE A 64 -6.43 -2.79 1.90
N TRP A 65 -6.42 -2.80 0.59
CA TRP A 65 -5.24 -2.53 -0.22
C TRP A 65 -5.06 -1.04 -0.49
N VAL A 66 -3.95 -0.47 -0.04
CA VAL A 66 -3.54 0.91 -0.39
C VAL A 66 -2.62 0.85 -1.59
N ALA A 67 -3.09 1.34 -2.75
CA ALA A 67 -2.42 1.18 -4.04
C ALA A 67 -2.37 2.47 -4.86
N GLY A 68 -1.43 2.52 -5.82
CA GLY A 68 -1.28 3.60 -6.79
C GLY A 68 0.08 4.30 -6.75
N GLY A 69 0.13 5.53 -7.19
CA GLY A 69 1.36 6.25 -7.50
C GLY A 69 1.66 6.19 -9.00
N LEU A 70 2.92 6.04 -9.38
CA LEU A 70 3.37 5.96 -10.77
C LEU A 70 3.65 4.51 -11.17
N LEU A 71 2.80 3.92 -12.00
CA LEU A 71 2.97 2.56 -12.54
C LEU A 71 4.07 2.47 -13.61
N LYS A 72 4.45 3.59 -14.21
CA LYS A 72 5.50 3.67 -15.25
C LYS A 72 5.25 2.74 -16.44
N GLY A 73 3.99 2.57 -16.84
CA GLY A 73 3.56 1.70 -17.92
C GLY A 73 3.49 0.22 -17.58
N ALA A 74 3.69 -0.17 -16.32
CA ALA A 74 3.51 -1.55 -15.90
C ALA A 74 2.03 -1.94 -15.92
N ALA A 75 1.71 -3.12 -16.46
CA ALA A 75 0.35 -3.65 -16.49
C ALA A 75 -0.06 -4.11 -15.08
N ILE A 76 -1.10 -3.48 -14.52
CA ILE A 76 -1.62 -3.81 -13.18
C ILE A 76 -2.74 -4.86 -13.23
N GLU A 77 -3.41 -5.00 -14.36
CA GLU A 77 -4.59 -5.86 -14.51
C GLU A 77 -4.33 -7.35 -14.16
N PRO A 78 -3.23 -8.00 -14.60
CA PRO A 78 -2.95 -9.38 -14.23
C PRO A 78 -2.75 -9.58 -12.73
N THR A 79 -2.18 -8.59 -12.06
CA THR A 79 -2.00 -8.59 -10.59
C THR A 79 -3.35 -8.51 -9.89
N VAL A 80 -4.21 -7.55 -10.27
CA VAL A 80 -5.54 -7.41 -9.68
C VAL A 80 -6.37 -8.68 -9.85
N ALA A 81 -6.32 -9.31 -11.03
CA ALA A 81 -7.03 -10.58 -11.27
C ALA A 81 -6.60 -11.69 -10.29
N ARG A 82 -5.30 -11.76 -9.93
CA ARG A 82 -4.78 -12.78 -9.00
C ARG A 82 -5.07 -12.50 -7.54
N ILE A 83 -5.10 -11.23 -7.14
CA ILE A 83 -5.31 -10.85 -5.73
C ILE A 83 -6.78 -10.59 -5.38
N ALA A 84 -7.69 -10.58 -6.34
CA ALA A 84 -9.09 -10.18 -6.18
C ALA A 84 -9.78 -10.86 -4.98
N ALA A 85 -9.58 -12.16 -4.78
CA ALA A 85 -10.18 -12.92 -3.68
C ALA A 85 -9.68 -12.54 -2.28
N HIS A 86 -8.54 -11.85 -2.18
CA HIS A 86 -7.98 -11.36 -0.92
C HIS A 86 -8.44 -9.94 -0.56
N LEU A 87 -9.09 -9.23 -1.50
CA LEU A 87 -9.45 -7.82 -1.30
C LEU A 87 -10.77 -7.69 -0.55
N ALA A 88 -10.73 -7.00 0.58
CA ALA A 88 -11.91 -6.55 1.33
C ALA A 88 -12.25 -5.08 1.03
N GLY A 89 -11.31 -4.33 0.48
CA GLY A 89 -11.45 -2.95 0.05
C GLY A 89 -10.17 -2.46 -0.61
N ALA A 90 -10.24 -1.30 -1.28
CA ALA A 90 -9.08 -0.64 -1.84
C ALA A 90 -9.13 0.87 -1.59
N VAL A 91 -7.97 1.46 -1.28
CA VAL A 91 -7.78 2.91 -1.17
C VAL A 91 -6.72 3.32 -2.19
N LEU A 92 -7.11 4.14 -3.15
CA LEU A 92 -6.30 4.46 -4.31
C LEU A 92 -5.74 5.89 -4.22
N ILE A 93 -4.43 6.02 -4.47
CA ILE A 93 -3.67 7.27 -4.40
C ILE A 93 -2.88 7.53 -5.67
N GLY A 94 -2.43 8.75 -5.85
CA GLY A 94 -1.47 9.14 -6.89
C GLY A 94 -2.05 9.19 -8.29
N ARG A 95 -1.14 9.44 -9.24
CA ARG A 95 -1.48 9.79 -10.62
C ARG A 95 -2.17 8.64 -11.37
N ASP A 96 -1.59 7.42 -11.30
CA ASP A 96 -2.06 6.29 -12.11
C ASP A 96 -3.14 5.46 -11.38
N ARG A 97 -3.78 6.01 -10.31
CA ARG A 97 -4.88 5.36 -9.57
C ARG A 97 -6.05 4.91 -10.46
N GLY A 98 -6.29 5.64 -11.56
CA GLY A 98 -7.33 5.29 -12.52
C GLY A 98 -7.12 3.94 -13.21
N GLU A 99 -5.87 3.57 -13.49
CA GLU A 99 -5.55 2.27 -14.08
C GLU A 99 -5.80 1.12 -13.09
N VAL A 100 -5.49 1.34 -11.81
CA VAL A 100 -5.82 0.37 -10.75
C VAL A 100 -7.34 0.23 -10.59
N ALA A 101 -8.07 1.35 -10.60
CA ALA A 101 -9.53 1.36 -10.50
C ALA A 101 -10.20 0.61 -11.66
N LYS A 102 -9.73 0.80 -12.91
CA LYS A 102 -10.21 0.05 -14.08
C LYS A 102 -10.00 -1.45 -13.94
N ALA A 103 -8.83 -1.87 -13.43
CA ALA A 103 -8.56 -3.27 -13.18
C ALA A 103 -9.47 -3.85 -12.09
N LEU A 104 -9.68 -3.11 -10.99
CA LEU A 104 -10.58 -3.50 -9.90
C LEU A 104 -12.02 -3.64 -10.39
N SER A 105 -12.53 -2.71 -11.20
CA SER A 105 -13.89 -2.78 -11.74
C SER A 105 -14.15 -4.01 -12.61
N ARG A 106 -13.11 -4.59 -13.24
CA ARG A 106 -13.20 -5.80 -14.06
C ARG A 106 -13.10 -7.09 -13.26
N HIS A 107 -12.19 -7.14 -12.28
CA HIS A 107 -11.79 -8.38 -11.62
C HIS A 107 -12.29 -8.49 -10.17
N ALA A 108 -12.72 -7.38 -9.57
CA ALA A 108 -13.22 -7.29 -8.21
C ALA A 108 -14.33 -6.23 -8.09
N PRO A 109 -15.43 -6.33 -8.88
CA PRO A 109 -16.44 -5.27 -8.99
C PRO A 109 -17.19 -4.97 -7.70
N ASP A 110 -17.26 -5.94 -6.77
CA ASP A 110 -17.95 -5.80 -5.50
C ASP A 110 -17.05 -5.25 -4.38
N VAL A 111 -15.75 -5.07 -4.65
CA VAL A 111 -14.80 -4.53 -3.67
C VAL A 111 -14.98 -3.02 -3.56
N PRO A 112 -15.25 -2.48 -2.34
CA PRO A 112 -15.36 -1.04 -2.14
C PRO A 112 -14.03 -0.34 -2.43
N VAL A 113 -14.10 0.75 -3.21
CA VAL A 113 -12.95 1.54 -3.63
C VAL A 113 -13.08 2.97 -3.14
N VAL A 114 -12.05 3.51 -2.50
CA VAL A 114 -11.96 4.92 -2.12
C VAL A 114 -10.81 5.58 -2.88
N HIS A 115 -11.10 6.61 -3.66
CA HIS A 115 -10.07 7.45 -4.26
C HIS A 115 -9.72 8.59 -3.31
N VAL A 116 -8.46 8.68 -2.91
CA VAL A 116 -7.92 9.84 -2.18
C VAL A 116 -7.30 10.79 -3.20
N VAL A 117 -7.91 11.96 -3.36
CA VAL A 117 -7.53 12.96 -4.36
C VAL A 117 -7.05 14.24 -3.70
N THR A 118 -6.08 14.91 -4.33
CA THR A 118 -5.56 16.23 -3.95
C THR A 118 -6.15 17.33 -4.85
N GLY A 119 -5.99 18.59 -4.48
CA GLY A 119 -6.48 19.72 -5.28
C GLY A 119 -5.88 19.79 -6.71
N GLU A 120 -4.68 19.23 -6.91
CA GLU A 120 -4.01 19.16 -8.21
C GLU A 120 -4.56 18.04 -9.12
N ASP A 121 -5.36 17.14 -8.59
CA ASP A 121 -5.96 15.99 -9.31
C ASP A 121 -7.31 16.30 -9.96
N SER A 122 -7.64 17.59 -10.18
CA SER A 122 -8.96 18.06 -10.60
C SER A 122 -9.39 17.66 -12.03
N ASP A 123 -8.52 17.03 -12.82
CA ASP A 123 -8.78 16.58 -14.19
C ASP A 123 -9.40 15.17 -14.31
N MET A 124 -9.83 14.57 -13.22
CA MET A 124 -10.66 13.38 -13.31
C MET A 124 -12.09 13.78 -13.66
N GLY A 125 -12.36 13.90 -14.96
CA GLY A 125 -13.72 13.86 -15.47
C GLY A 125 -14.46 12.67 -14.87
N ASP A 126 -15.74 12.87 -14.65
CA ASP A 126 -16.75 11.97 -14.09
C ASP A 126 -16.65 10.54 -14.68
N THR A 127 -15.62 9.80 -14.28
CA THR A 127 -15.47 8.38 -14.64
C THR A 127 -16.50 7.65 -13.82
N ALA A 128 -17.45 7.03 -14.52
CA ALA A 128 -18.59 6.29 -14.02
C ALA A 128 -18.28 5.61 -12.68
N VAL A 129 -18.76 6.23 -11.62
CA VAL A 129 -18.59 5.76 -10.25
C VAL A 129 -19.46 4.53 -10.12
N SER A 130 -18.85 3.36 -10.00
CA SER A 130 -19.54 2.16 -9.51
C SER A 130 -20.22 2.52 -8.18
N PRO A 131 -21.40 1.98 -7.83
CA PRO A 131 -22.09 2.30 -6.58
C PRO A 131 -21.27 2.03 -5.32
N VAL A 132 -20.09 1.43 -5.47
CA VAL A 132 -19.13 1.07 -4.40
C VAL A 132 -17.89 1.98 -4.39
N THR A 133 -17.84 3.03 -5.22
CA THR A 133 -16.69 3.92 -5.33
C THR A 133 -16.95 5.25 -4.63
N HIS A 134 -16.06 5.63 -3.72
CA HIS A 134 -16.11 6.91 -3.00
C HIS A 134 -14.89 7.77 -3.32
N VAL A 135 -15.07 9.10 -3.34
CA VAL A 135 -13.98 10.05 -3.50
C VAL A 135 -13.78 10.81 -2.21
N LYS A 136 -12.56 10.77 -1.66
CA LYS A 136 -12.15 11.54 -0.48
C LYS A 136 -11.15 12.61 -0.90
N ARG A 137 -11.54 13.87 -0.83
CA ARG A 137 -10.65 15.00 -1.10
C ARG A 137 -9.78 15.29 0.13
N VAL A 138 -8.49 15.50 -0.12
CA VAL A 138 -7.55 15.97 0.89
C VAL A 138 -7.70 17.48 0.99
N ALA A 139 -7.99 17.97 2.20
CA ALA A 139 -8.10 19.41 2.44
C ALA A 139 -6.73 20.10 2.29
N ASP A 140 -6.75 21.34 1.80
CA ASP A 140 -5.58 22.20 1.82
C ASP A 140 -5.23 22.58 3.26
N GLY A 141 -3.94 22.61 3.58
CA GLY A 141 -3.44 22.95 4.91
C GLY A 141 -2.00 23.43 4.82
N ALA A 142 -1.67 24.50 5.56
CA ALA A 142 -0.35 25.14 5.54
C ALA A 142 0.67 24.45 6.46
N ASP A 143 0.20 23.74 7.50
CA ASP A 143 1.05 23.26 8.60
C ASP A 143 1.57 21.82 8.40
N GLU A 144 1.03 21.06 7.43
CA GLU A 144 1.42 19.68 7.16
C GLU A 144 1.84 19.49 5.69
N THR A 145 2.78 18.57 5.47
CA THR A 145 3.18 18.20 4.11
C THR A 145 2.01 17.52 3.37
N LEU A 146 1.96 17.68 2.05
CA LEU A 146 0.96 16.99 1.22
C LEU A 146 0.93 15.48 1.50
N GLY A 147 2.12 14.84 1.59
CA GLY A 147 2.23 13.41 1.87
C GLY A 147 1.63 12.99 3.22
N SER A 148 1.80 13.79 4.27
CA SER A 148 1.21 13.55 5.59
C SER A 148 -0.32 13.60 5.50
N ARG A 149 -0.88 14.64 4.90
CA ARG A 149 -2.33 14.82 4.72
C ARG A 149 -2.95 13.70 3.88
N VAL A 150 -2.26 13.30 2.80
CA VAL A 150 -2.70 12.16 1.97
C VAL A 150 -2.77 10.89 2.80
N MET A 151 -1.73 10.56 3.58
CA MET A 151 -1.72 9.32 4.36
C MET A 151 -2.69 9.35 5.55
N THR A 152 -2.94 10.50 6.17
CA THR A 152 -4.01 10.67 7.16
C THR A 152 -5.38 10.35 6.55
N ALA A 153 -5.65 10.87 5.35
CA ALA A 153 -6.89 10.58 4.63
C ALA A 153 -6.99 9.10 4.21
N VAL A 154 -5.88 8.49 3.77
CA VAL A 154 -5.78 7.06 3.43
C VAL A 154 -6.10 6.17 4.61
N VAL A 155 -5.44 6.38 5.74
CA VAL A 155 -5.64 5.58 6.96
C VAL A 155 -7.07 5.71 7.46
N ALA A 156 -7.63 6.92 7.48
CA ALA A 156 -9.02 7.12 7.86
C ALA A 156 -10.02 6.42 6.93
N ALA A 157 -9.77 6.44 5.61
CA ALA A 157 -10.58 5.72 4.64
C ALA A 157 -10.47 4.20 4.81
N ALA A 158 -9.24 3.69 4.94
CA ALA A 158 -8.97 2.26 5.12
C ALA A 158 -9.60 1.72 6.41
N ARG A 159 -9.50 2.47 7.52
CA ARG A 159 -10.14 2.13 8.80
C ARG A 159 -11.66 2.01 8.67
N GLY A 160 -12.28 2.89 7.88
CA GLY A 160 -13.73 2.86 7.62
C GLY A 160 -14.19 1.63 6.83
N LEU A 161 -13.31 0.99 6.06
CA LEU A 161 -13.59 -0.23 5.32
C LEU A 161 -13.24 -1.50 6.08
N ALA A 162 -12.24 -1.43 6.96
CA ALA A 162 -11.66 -2.58 7.65
C ALA A 162 -12.54 -3.10 8.79
N ARG A 163 -12.43 -4.39 9.06
CA ARG A 163 -13.03 -5.11 10.20
C ARG A 163 -11.95 -5.79 11.01
N PRO A 164 -12.19 -6.12 12.29
CA PRO A 164 -11.26 -6.95 13.06
C PRO A 164 -10.87 -8.23 12.30
N GLY A 165 -9.56 -8.50 12.22
CA GLY A 165 -8.98 -9.58 11.42
C GLY A 165 -8.47 -9.15 10.03
N ASP A 166 -8.83 -7.97 9.54
CA ASP A 166 -8.33 -7.46 8.27
C ASP A 166 -6.91 -6.86 8.42
N THR A 167 -6.19 -6.81 7.30
CA THR A 167 -4.91 -6.10 7.17
C THR A 167 -5.08 -4.86 6.30
N VAL A 168 -4.81 -3.68 6.83
CA VAL A 168 -4.60 -2.47 6.04
C VAL A 168 -3.16 -2.49 5.54
N LEU A 169 -2.99 -2.72 4.24
CA LEU A 169 -1.69 -2.97 3.63
C LEU A 169 -1.32 -1.86 2.64
N LEU A 170 -0.25 -1.14 2.94
CA LEU A 170 0.40 -0.24 1.98
C LEU A 170 1.35 -1.06 1.09
N ALA A 171 0.87 -1.51 -0.07
CA ALA A 171 1.64 -2.21 -1.10
C ALA A 171 1.34 -1.59 -2.47
N PRO A 172 1.93 -0.43 -2.79
CA PRO A 172 1.36 0.52 -3.74
C PRO A 172 1.34 0.07 -5.20
N ALA A 173 2.14 -0.91 -5.59
CA ALA A 173 2.38 -1.33 -6.98
C ALA A 173 3.02 -0.25 -7.88
N GLY A 174 3.15 0.98 -7.39
CA GLY A 174 3.69 2.14 -8.11
C GLY A 174 4.76 2.90 -7.33
N ALA A 175 5.59 3.66 -8.05
CA ALA A 175 6.55 4.59 -7.46
C ALA A 175 5.81 5.77 -6.82
N SER A 176 6.49 6.48 -5.90
CA SER A 176 5.86 7.49 -5.03
C SER A 176 6.15 8.94 -5.42
N PHE A 177 6.95 9.18 -6.47
CA PHE A 177 7.50 10.50 -6.79
C PHE A 177 6.47 11.55 -7.27
N ASP A 178 5.23 11.18 -7.40
CA ASP A 178 4.10 12.08 -7.68
C ASP A 178 3.56 12.80 -6.43
N GLN A 179 3.69 12.18 -5.24
CA GLN A 179 3.16 12.74 -3.99
C GLN A 179 4.17 12.73 -2.84
N PHE A 180 5.30 12.03 -2.98
CA PHE A 180 6.34 11.86 -1.95
C PHE A 180 7.73 11.92 -2.56
N SER A 181 8.75 12.28 -1.77
CA SER A 181 10.15 12.28 -2.20
C SER A 181 10.74 10.89 -2.45
N GLY A 182 10.06 9.82 -2.01
CA GLY A 182 10.47 8.45 -2.19
C GLY A 182 9.57 7.48 -1.43
N TYR A 183 9.77 6.17 -1.64
CA TYR A 183 9.00 5.13 -0.96
C TYR A 183 9.17 5.18 0.57
N GLY A 184 10.34 5.59 1.07
CA GLY A 184 10.59 5.75 2.49
C GLY A 184 9.69 6.84 3.10
N ALA A 185 9.65 8.03 2.49
CA ALA A 185 8.79 9.11 2.95
C ALA A 185 7.31 8.72 2.91
N ARG A 186 6.87 7.95 1.90
CA ARG A 186 5.51 7.41 1.82
C ARG A 186 5.22 6.44 2.95
N GLY A 187 6.11 5.51 3.24
CA GLY A 187 5.97 4.56 4.34
C GLY A 187 6.00 5.23 5.71
N ASP A 188 6.93 6.19 5.94
CA ASP A 188 6.98 6.97 7.18
C ASP A 188 5.67 7.73 7.43
N ALA A 189 5.12 8.38 6.41
CA ALA A 189 3.84 9.09 6.51
C ALA A 189 2.67 8.14 6.83
N PHE A 190 2.63 6.96 6.19
CA PHE A 190 1.63 5.93 6.49
C PHE A 190 1.76 5.43 7.94
N ALA A 191 2.98 5.11 8.38
CA ALA A 191 3.23 4.64 9.73
C ALA A 191 2.86 5.68 10.80
N ALA A 192 3.16 6.95 10.56
CA ALA A 192 2.78 8.05 11.45
C ALA A 192 1.25 8.18 11.53
N ALA A 193 0.56 8.18 10.40
CA ALA A 193 -0.90 8.27 10.34
C ALA A 193 -1.59 7.08 11.04
N ALA A 194 -1.08 5.85 10.83
CA ALA A 194 -1.63 4.65 11.45
C ALA A 194 -1.48 4.68 12.98
N ARG A 195 -0.31 5.07 13.50
CA ARG A 195 -0.08 5.19 14.94
C ARG A 195 -0.92 6.31 15.58
N SER A 196 -1.06 7.46 14.90
CA SER A 196 -1.91 8.56 15.36
C SER A 196 -3.37 8.13 15.46
N ALA A 197 -3.88 7.41 14.46
CA ALA A 197 -5.24 6.92 14.46
C ALA A 197 -5.52 5.89 15.56
N ALA A 198 -4.54 5.07 15.93
CA ALA A 198 -4.64 4.10 17.02
C ALA A 198 -4.58 4.74 18.42
N GLY A 199 -3.88 5.88 18.59
CA GLY A 199 -3.77 6.58 19.85
C GLY A 199 -4.93 7.57 20.17
N SER A 200 -5.91 7.67 19.26
CA SER A 200 -7.02 8.64 19.36
C SER A 200 -8.31 8.02 19.92
N VAL A 201 -8.21 6.93 20.72
CA VAL A 201 -9.35 6.25 21.38
C VAL A 201 -9.31 6.50 22.88
#